data_64a34393f60ce0fa96ba84491db4a450
#
_entry.id   64a34393f60ce0fa96ba84491db4a450
#
_cell.length_a   1.000
_cell.length_b   1.000
_cell.length_c   1.000
_cell.angle_alpha   90.00
_cell.angle_beta   90.00
_cell.angle_gamma   90.00
#
_symmetry.space_group_name_H-M   'P 1'
#
loop_
_entity.id
_entity.type
_entity.pdbx_description
1 polymer ?
#
loop_
_entity_poly.entity_id
_entity_poly.type
_entity_poly.pdbx_seq_one_letter_code
_entity_poly.pdbx_strand_id
1 'polypeptide(L)'
;MLDDAVTAWPDTTAYLDVRLDAYELRLNGEVIARLDGGSAVLLPGTGALRDIDIENAIERSEDWLMPFSKLLSGLELRVRDETRRVRKVMGEQGSFTAEDVEQVFTRVFDAVGYGRAIGRDVLADVVLVRELVHHGRIARVWV
;
A
#
# COMPACT_ATOMS: atom_id res chain seq x y z
N MET A 1 -12.24 -20.89 -1.68
CA MET A 1 -12.10 -20.92 -2.35
C MET A 1 -12.22 -20.68 -3.71
N LEU A 2 -12.81 -21.23 -4.26
CA LEU A 2 -13.00 -20.99 -5.55
C LEU A 2 -13.50 -19.66 -5.88
N ASP A 3 -13.91 -18.89 -4.91
CA ASP A 3 -14.34 -17.55 -5.16
C ASP A 3 -13.30 -16.73 -5.88
N ASP A 4 -12.05 -16.90 -5.54
CA ASP A 4 -10.99 -16.20 -6.23
C ASP A 4 -10.86 -16.66 -7.67
N ALA A 5 -11.12 -17.93 -7.95
CA ALA A 5 -11.08 -18.43 -9.30
C ALA A 5 -12.25 -17.95 -10.14
N VAL A 6 -13.44 -17.81 -9.53
CA VAL A 6 -14.65 -17.37 -10.22
C VAL A 6 -14.67 -15.87 -10.43
N THR A 7 -14.21 -15.13 -9.44
CA THR A 7 -14.20 -13.68 -9.46
C THR A 7 -12.80 -13.13 -9.67
N ALA A 8 -11.87 -14.00 -10.08
CA ALA A 8 -10.47 -13.62 -10.20
C ALA A 8 -10.28 -12.48 -11.18
N TRP A 9 -9.42 -11.60 -10.81
CA TRP A 9 -8.98 -10.54 -11.68
C TRP A 9 -8.03 -11.11 -12.74
N PRO A 10 -7.86 -10.40 -13.86
CA PRO A 10 -6.96 -10.85 -14.91
C PRO A 10 -5.54 -11.11 -14.40
N ASP A 11 -4.77 -11.92 -15.15
CA ASP A 11 -3.37 -12.20 -14.86
C ASP A 11 -2.50 -10.93 -14.81
N THR A 12 -3.03 -9.81 -15.32
CA THR A 12 -2.39 -8.51 -15.26
C THR A 12 -2.60 -7.80 -13.93
N THR A 13 -3.13 -8.51 -12.93
CA THR A 13 -3.43 -7.94 -11.61
C THR A 13 -2.52 -8.54 -10.55
N ALA A 14 -1.86 -7.67 -9.80
CA ALA A 14 -1.18 -8.04 -8.56
C ALA A 14 -2.13 -7.76 -7.39
N TYR A 15 -1.95 -8.45 -6.28
CA TYR A 15 -2.76 -8.26 -5.08
C TYR A 15 -1.87 -7.87 -3.92
N LEU A 16 -2.28 -6.82 -3.22
CA LEU A 16 -1.69 -6.46 -1.94
C LEU A 16 -2.70 -6.79 -0.84
N ASP A 17 -2.37 -7.78 -0.02
CA ASP A 17 -3.19 -8.12 1.15
C ASP A 17 -2.68 -7.30 2.33
N VAL A 18 -3.53 -6.42 2.84
CA VAL A 18 -3.26 -5.61 4.03
C VAL A 18 -3.90 -6.30 5.22
N ARG A 19 -3.08 -6.81 6.11
CA ARG A 19 -3.50 -7.52 7.32
C ARG A 19 -3.08 -6.74 8.56
N LEU A 20 -3.61 -7.12 9.70
CA LEU A 20 -3.23 -6.47 10.96
C LEU A 20 -1.74 -6.62 11.27
N ASP A 21 -1.15 -7.75 10.91
CA ASP A 21 0.21 -8.10 11.29
C ASP A 21 1.14 -8.40 10.10
N ALA A 22 0.72 -8.09 8.89
CA ALA A 22 1.55 -8.35 7.72
C ALA A 22 1.03 -7.63 6.49
N TYR A 23 1.93 -7.44 5.52
CA TYR A 23 1.58 -7.17 4.14
C TYR A 23 2.01 -8.36 3.30
N GLU A 24 1.18 -8.77 2.36
CA GLU A 24 1.54 -9.83 1.41
C GLU A 24 1.27 -9.35 0.00
N LEU A 25 2.25 -9.53 -0.86
CA LEU A 25 2.09 -9.22 -2.29
C LEU A 25 1.98 -10.53 -3.04
N ARG A 26 0.90 -10.66 -3.84
CA ARG A 26 0.61 -11.87 -4.62
C ARG A 26 0.62 -11.56 -6.09
N LEU A 27 1.13 -12.51 -6.86
CA LEU A 27 1.13 -12.45 -8.30
C LEU A 27 0.85 -13.86 -8.83
N ASN A 28 -0.13 -13.98 -9.73
CA ASN A 28 -0.53 -15.27 -10.28
C ASN A 28 -0.90 -16.31 -9.19
N GLY A 29 -1.54 -15.83 -8.13
CA GLY A 29 -1.98 -16.71 -7.04
C GLY A 29 -0.90 -17.05 -6.01
N GLU A 30 0.33 -16.62 -6.22
CA GLU A 30 1.43 -16.93 -5.32
C GLU A 30 1.88 -15.71 -4.53
N VAL A 31 2.23 -15.92 -3.26
CA VAL A 31 2.85 -14.88 -2.46
C VAL A 31 4.28 -14.71 -2.93
N ILE A 32 4.58 -13.55 -3.51
CA ILE A 32 5.94 -13.25 -3.98
C ILE A 32 6.74 -12.47 -2.93
N ALA A 33 6.07 -11.84 -1.98
CA ALA A 33 6.72 -11.13 -0.90
C ALA A 33 5.79 -11.02 0.30
N ARG A 34 6.38 -11.06 1.48
CA ARG A 34 5.65 -10.87 2.74
C ARG A 34 6.49 -9.97 3.65
N LEU A 35 5.84 -9.01 4.27
CA LEU A 35 6.45 -8.19 5.30
C LEU A 35 5.77 -8.51 6.62
N ASP A 36 6.41 -9.34 7.43
CA ASP A 36 5.92 -9.68 8.76
C ASP A 36 5.95 -8.45 9.65
N GLY A 37 4.92 -8.29 10.47
CA GLY A 37 4.75 -7.12 11.31
C GLY A 37 3.97 -6.00 10.61
N GLY A 38 3.93 -6.01 9.28
CA GLY A 38 3.11 -5.08 8.50
C GLY A 38 3.40 -3.62 8.79
N SER A 39 2.35 -2.86 9.06
CA SER A 39 2.45 -1.42 9.29
C SER A 39 3.38 -1.05 10.46
N ALA A 40 3.44 -1.88 11.47
CA ALA A 40 4.30 -1.64 12.63
C ALA A 40 5.80 -1.71 12.29
N VAL A 41 6.15 -2.43 11.23
CA VAL A 41 7.54 -2.50 10.74
C VAL A 41 7.86 -1.32 9.85
N LEU A 42 6.93 -0.93 8.97
CA LEU A 42 7.15 0.22 8.10
C LEU A 42 7.25 1.53 8.88
N LEU A 43 6.42 1.67 9.89
CA LEU A 43 6.32 2.91 10.65
C LEU A 43 6.28 2.60 12.15
N PRO A 44 7.42 2.15 12.71
CA PRO A 44 7.48 1.74 14.11
C PRO A 44 7.38 2.91 15.06
N GLY A 45 7.05 2.59 16.30
CA GLY A 45 7.02 3.57 17.38
C GLY A 45 5.63 4.05 17.72
N THR A 46 5.58 4.95 18.67
CA THR A 46 4.36 5.58 19.17
C THR A 46 4.59 7.08 19.28
N GLY A 47 3.52 7.81 19.56
CA GLY A 47 3.60 9.25 19.69
C GLY A 47 3.40 10.00 18.37
N ALA A 48 3.73 11.27 18.37
CA ALA A 48 3.52 12.14 17.23
C ALA A 48 4.41 11.72 16.05
N LEU A 49 3.85 11.75 14.85
CA LEU A 49 4.58 11.49 13.63
C LEU A 49 5.42 12.70 13.24
N ARG A 50 6.59 12.43 12.68
CA ARG A 50 7.53 13.44 12.19
C ARG A 50 7.87 13.15 10.74
N ASP A 51 8.38 14.15 10.02
CA ASP A 51 8.77 13.99 8.63
C ASP A 51 9.78 12.85 8.45
N ILE A 52 10.72 12.72 9.38
CA ILE A 52 11.72 11.66 9.30
C ILE A 52 11.10 10.27 9.40
N ASP A 53 10.02 10.13 10.15
CA ASP A 53 9.31 8.84 10.25
C ASP A 53 8.75 8.45 8.88
N ILE A 54 8.19 9.42 8.15
CA ILE A 54 7.64 9.20 6.83
C ILE A 54 8.75 8.86 5.82
N GLU A 55 9.86 9.60 5.86
CA GLU A 55 11.02 9.33 4.99
C GLU A 55 11.57 7.93 5.21
N ASN A 56 11.67 7.51 6.47
CA ASN A 56 12.13 6.16 6.80
C ASN A 56 11.14 5.09 6.31
N ALA A 57 9.84 5.36 6.40
CA ALA A 57 8.83 4.43 5.89
C ALA A 57 8.91 4.30 4.37
N ILE A 58 9.15 5.38 3.66
CA ILE A 58 9.37 5.37 2.22
C ILE A 58 10.57 4.50 1.88
N GLU A 59 11.69 4.71 2.56
CA GLU A 59 12.90 3.94 2.32
C GLU A 59 12.71 2.45 2.60
N ARG A 60 12.05 2.10 3.71
CA ARG A 60 11.75 0.70 4.03
C ARG A 60 10.83 0.06 3.00
N SER A 61 9.84 0.80 2.50
CA SER A 61 8.95 0.32 1.45
C SER A 61 9.72 0.06 0.16
N GLU A 62 10.59 0.98 -0.23
CA GLU A 62 11.44 0.82 -1.41
C GLU A 62 12.34 -0.40 -1.29
N ASP A 63 13.01 -0.56 -0.16
CA ASP A 63 13.90 -1.70 0.09
C ASP A 63 13.14 -3.02 -0.01
N TRP A 64 11.93 -3.06 0.54
CA TRP A 64 11.12 -4.27 0.50
C TRP A 64 10.67 -4.63 -0.91
N LEU A 65 10.28 -3.65 -1.72
CA LEU A 65 9.70 -3.91 -3.03
C LEU A 65 10.74 -4.04 -4.15
N MET A 66 11.94 -3.54 -3.98
CA MET A 66 12.96 -3.53 -5.04
C MET A 66 13.23 -4.88 -5.70
N PRO A 67 13.32 -5.99 -4.96
CA PRO A 67 13.61 -7.28 -5.58
C PRO A 67 12.59 -7.74 -6.61
N PHE A 68 11.35 -7.25 -6.53
CA PHE A 68 10.28 -7.68 -7.42
C PHE A 68 9.58 -6.52 -8.16
N SER A 69 10.10 -5.31 -8.05
CA SER A 69 9.46 -4.14 -8.66
C SER A 69 9.22 -4.29 -10.16
N LYS A 70 10.15 -4.91 -10.86
CA LYS A 70 10.02 -5.10 -12.31
C LYS A 70 8.87 -6.02 -12.70
N LEU A 71 8.50 -6.95 -11.83
CA LEU A 71 7.39 -7.87 -12.09
C LEU A 71 6.05 -7.15 -12.08
N LEU A 72 5.97 -6.00 -11.46
CA LEU A 72 4.73 -5.24 -11.29
C LEU A 72 4.47 -4.26 -12.44
N SER A 73 5.46 -3.99 -13.27
CA SER A 73 5.37 -2.93 -14.30
C SER A 73 4.19 -3.14 -15.23
N GLY A 74 3.32 -2.14 -15.30
CA GLY A 74 2.14 -2.15 -16.15
C GLY A 74 0.96 -2.95 -15.63
N LEU A 75 1.11 -3.60 -14.50
CA LEU A 75 0.02 -4.36 -13.89
C LEU A 75 -0.95 -3.43 -13.15
N GLU A 76 -2.12 -3.95 -12.87
CA GLU A 76 -3.04 -3.31 -11.94
C GLU A 76 -2.81 -3.89 -10.55
N LEU A 77 -3.04 -3.09 -9.53
CA LEU A 77 -2.91 -3.51 -8.14
C LEU A 77 -4.29 -3.52 -7.49
N ARG A 78 -4.67 -4.66 -6.97
CA ARG A 78 -5.88 -4.74 -6.14
C ARG A 78 -5.47 -4.87 -4.69
N VAL A 79 -5.92 -3.93 -3.88
CA VAL A 79 -5.68 -3.94 -2.44
C VAL A 79 -6.83 -4.70 -1.78
N ARG A 80 -6.50 -5.78 -1.08
CA ARG A 80 -7.45 -6.54 -0.28
C ARG A 80 -7.17 -6.21 1.17
N ASP A 81 -8.03 -5.38 1.72
CA ASP A 81 -7.79 -4.77 3.03
C ASP A 81 -8.74 -5.32 4.07
N GLU A 82 -8.32 -6.32 4.83
CA GLU A 82 -9.14 -6.87 5.89
C GLU A 82 -9.33 -5.88 7.04
N THR A 83 -8.49 -4.85 7.13
CA THR A 83 -8.58 -3.83 8.18
C THR A 83 -9.52 -2.70 7.83
N ARG A 84 -9.83 -2.53 6.55
CA ARG A 84 -10.63 -1.44 5.98
C ARG A 84 -10.04 -0.04 6.11
N ARG A 85 -8.83 0.09 6.66
CA ARG A 85 -8.21 1.42 6.82
C ARG A 85 -7.78 2.04 5.50
N VAL A 86 -7.34 1.23 4.53
CA VAL A 86 -6.94 1.74 3.22
C VAL A 86 -8.13 2.35 2.49
N ARG A 87 -9.25 1.63 2.45
CA ARG A 87 -10.47 2.15 1.82
C ARG A 87 -10.92 3.45 2.47
N LYS A 88 -10.83 3.51 3.79
CA LYS A 88 -11.28 4.67 4.54
C LYS A 88 -10.46 5.92 4.22
N VAL A 89 -9.15 5.78 4.02
CA VAL A 89 -8.28 6.92 3.73
C VAL A 89 -8.22 7.24 2.24
N MET A 90 -8.28 6.24 1.38
CA MET A 90 -8.23 6.44 -0.07
C MET A 90 -9.54 6.99 -0.62
N GLY A 91 -10.65 6.52 -0.11
CA GLY A 91 -11.98 6.91 -0.58
C GLY A 91 -12.72 5.75 -1.22
N GLU A 92 -14.01 5.98 -1.53
CA GLU A 92 -14.91 4.94 -2.01
C GLU A 92 -15.06 4.88 -3.53
N GLN A 93 -14.26 5.64 -4.26
CA GLN A 93 -14.37 5.67 -5.72
C GLN A 93 -13.96 4.36 -6.39
N GLY A 94 -13.35 3.45 -5.67
CA GLY A 94 -13.03 2.10 -6.15
C GLY A 94 -11.72 1.99 -6.90
N SER A 95 -11.42 2.87 -7.83
CA SER A 95 -10.17 2.83 -8.57
C SER A 95 -9.44 4.16 -8.54
N PHE A 96 -8.11 4.09 -8.61
CA PHE A 96 -7.23 5.24 -8.42
C PHE A 96 -6.10 5.17 -9.45
N THR A 97 -5.82 6.30 -10.09
CA THR A 97 -4.64 6.46 -10.93
C THR A 97 -3.42 6.73 -10.04
N ALA A 98 -2.23 6.72 -10.64
CA ALA A 98 -1.02 7.11 -9.92
C ALA A 98 -1.14 8.53 -9.36
N GLU A 99 -1.74 9.44 -10.12
CA GLU A 99 -1.96 10.81 -9.66
C GLU A 99 -2.91 10.87 -8.47
N ASP A 100 -3.99 10.08 -8.49
CA ASP A 100 -4.92 10.01 -7.37
C ASP A 100 -4.23 9.53 -6.10
N VAL A 101 -3.37 8.52 -6.21
CA VAL A 101 -2.60 7.99 -5.08
C VAL A 101 -1.66 9.06 -4.54
N GLU A 102 -1.00 9.81 -5.43
CA GLU A 102 -0.11 10.88 -5.01
C GLU A 102 -0.87 11.99 -4.27
N GLN A 103 -2.08 12.31 -4.71
CA GLN A 103 -2.92 13.28 -4.03
C GLN A 103 -3.31 12.82 -2.62
N VAL A 104 -3.64 11.54 -2.46
CA VAL A 104 -3.95 10.97 -1.14
C VAL A 104 -2.72 11.07 -0.24
N PHE A 105 -1.55 10.69 -0.75
CA PHE A 105 -0.31 10.77 0.01
C PHE A 105 -0.02 12.21 0.46
N THR A 106 -0.13 13.17 -0.46
CA THR A 106 0.13 14.59 -0.15
C THR A 106 -0.82 15.09 0.93
N ARG A 107 -2.10 14.73 0.83
CA ARG A 107 -3.10 15.13 1.84
C ARG A 107 -2.75 14.58 3.22
N VAL A 108 -2.35 13.32 3.29
CA VAL A 108 -1.99 12.69 4.56
C VAL A 108 -0.68 13.27 5.11
N PHE A 109 0.30 13.47 4.23
CA PHE A 109 1.58 14.08 4.59
C PHE A 109 1.37 15.49 5.17
N ASP A 110 0.56 16.30 4.50
CA ASP A 110 0.25 17.66 4.95
C ASP A 110 -0.47 17.64 6.30
N ALA A 111 -1.39 16.70 6.49
CA ALA A 111 -2.10 16.57 7.76
C ALA A 111 -1.13 16.31 8.92
N VAL A 112 -0.11 15.50 8.71
CA VAL A 112 0.95 15.27 9.70
C VAL A 112 1.70 16.57 9.97
N GLY A 113 2.05 17.30 8.92
CA GLY A 113 2.75 18.58 9.05
C GLY A 113 1.97 19.63 9.84
N TYR A 114 0.64 19.58 9.76
CA TYR A 114 -0.24 20.46 10.54
C TYR A 114 -0.57 19.91 11.93
N GLY A 115 0.08 18.83 12.34
CA GLY A 115 -0.13 18.24 13.66
C GLY A 115 -1.44 17.50 13.84
N ARG A 116 -2.10 17.14 12.75
CA ARG A 116 -3.35 16.38 12.83
C ARG A 116 -3.06 14.94 13.21
N ALA A 117 -3.97 14.34 13.95
CA ALA A 117 -3.83 12.96 14.38
C ALA A 117 -4.10 12.03 13.19
N ILE A 118 -3.03 11.40 12.69
CA ILE A 118 -3.10 10.37 11.64
C ILE A 118 -2.56 9.09 12.27
N GLY A 119 -3.31 8.00 12.10
CA GLY A 119 -2.85 6.70 12.59
C GLY A 119 -1.58 6.26 11.86
N ARG A 120 -0.63 5.69 12.60
CA ARG A 120 0.61 5.20 12.01
C ARG A 120 0.36 4.10 10.99
N ASP A 121 -0.59 3.22 11.28
CA ASP A 121 -0.97 2.14 10.38
C ASP A 121 -1.55 2.67 9.06
N VAL A 122 -2.40 3.70 9.13
CA VAL A 122 -2.97 4.33 7.95
C VAL A 122 -1.88 4.97 7.09
N LEU A 123 -0.97 5.70 7.72
CA LEU A 123 0.12 6.34 7.01
C LEU A 123 1.05 5.30 6.36
N ALA A 124 1.36 4.22 7.09
CA ALA A 124 2.17 3.13 6.54
C ALA A 124 1.53 2.52 5.30
N ASP A 125 0.22 2.28 5.33
CA ASP A 125 -0.52 1.72 4.20
C ASP A 125 -0.44 2.66 2.98
N VAL A 126 -0.66 3.95 3.19
CA VAL A 126 -0.61 4.94 2.11
C VAL A 126 0.80 5.04 1.51
N VAL A 127 1.82 5.04 2.35
CA VAL A 127 3.22 5.05 1.90
C VAL A 127 3.50 3.82 1.06
N LEU A 128 3.11 2.63 1.53
CA LEU A 128 3.38 1.39 0.79
C LEU A 128 2.68 1.37 -0.56
N VAL A 129 1.39 1.73 -0.61
CA VAL A 129 0.64 1.77 -1.87
C VAL A 129 1.29 2.77 -2.83
N ARG A 130 1.65 3.94 -2.34
CA ARG A 130 2.32 4.95 -3.16
C ARG A 130 3.64 4.44 -3.73
N GLU A 131 4.45 3.78 -2.92
CA GLU A 131 5.74 3.26 -3.39
C GLU A 131 5.57 2.12 -4.38
N LEU A 132 4.59 1.25 -4.18
CA LEU A 132 4.26 0.20 -5.16
C LEU A 132 3.86 0.79 -6.50
N VAL A 133 3.04 1.84 -6.49
CA VAL A 133 2.63 2.52 -7.72
C VAL A 133 3.82 3.20 -8.40
N HIS A 134 4.64 3.89 -7.63
CA HIS A 134 5.74 4.68 -8.16
C HIS A 134 6.87 3.79 -8.69
N HIS A 135 7.42 2.93 -7.84
CA HIS A 135 8.56 2.08 -8.21
C HIS A 135 8.16 0.82 -8.95
N GLY A 136 6.97 0.29 -8.67
CA GLY A 136 6.43 -0.86 -9.39
C GLY A 136 5.78 -0.51 -10.71
N ARG A 137 5.59 0.79 -10.98
CA ARG A 137 4.93 1.26 -12.20
C ARG A 137 3.56 0.63 -12.41
N ILE A 138 2.80 0.58 -11.35
CA ILE A 138 1.43 0.08 -11.37
C ILE A 138 0.56 1.02 -12.22
N ALA A 139 -0.27 0.44 -13.08
CA ALA A 139 -1.12 1.22 -13.96
C ALA A 139 -2.33 1.80 -13.25
N ARG A 140 -2.90 1.05 -12.31
CA ARG A 140 -4.12 1.48 -11.59
C ARG A 140 -4.25 0.69 -10.29
N VAL A 141 -4.79 1.34 -9.27
CA VAL A 141 -5.05 0.72 -7.97
C VAL A 141 -6.55 0.56 -7.78
N TRP A 142 -6.96 -0.60 -7.33
CA TRP A 142 -8.34 -0.91 -6.94
C TRP A 142 -8.37 -1.19 -5.45
N VAL A 143 -9.32 -0.58 -4.77
CA VAL A 143 -9.46 -0.74 -3.32
C VAL A 143 -10.83 -1.30 -2.96
#